data_990331923fa5a19be5807eb4aec83cea
#
_entry.id   990331923fa5a19be5807eb4aec83cea
#
_cell.length_a   1.000
_cell.length_b   1.000
_cell.length_c   1.000
_cell.angle_alpha   90.00
_cell.angle_beta   90.00
_cell.angle_gamma   90.00
#
_symmetry.space_group_name_H-M   'P 1'
#
loop_
_entity.id
_entity.type
_entity.pdbx_description
1 polymer ?
#
loop_
_entity_poly.entity_id
_entity_poly.type
_entity_poly.pdbx_seq_one_letter_code
_entity_poly.pdbx_strand_id
1 'polypeptide(L)'
;MDTNIENALIQKKIISPGKEFMPLKEGTRVKFHFQTRKLDGTVLDDSRKLGRPMELVLGKKFKLEVWEVIVQKMALNEVAKFTVNKKLVSQYPFIAKTLRDVGKKVEERRHCCGMTLQNEGLGYKDLDDLLSSPCDLEFIIDLFSIEKPEDYKKDTWQMSDEEKLKTSLKLKDEGNEFYKQKQFTQAEECYRTAVGLLEQLMLKEKPHDVEWNDLAKLKVPVLLNYAQCRLLAQDYYAVIEHCNDVLQLDPDNVKALFRRAKAHVGAWNPQEARDDFLRAAKLDSSLQTTVHKELKAIDRIQHERDLEDKKRLQALF
;
A
#
# COMPACT_ATOMS: atom_id res chain seq x y z
N MET A 1 -11.02 9.50 27.61
CA MET A 1 -10.88 10.80 28.32
C MET A 1 -12.28 11.32 28.64
N ASP A 2 -12.52 11.84 29.83
CA ASP A 2 -13.84 12.33 30.18
C ASP A 2 -14.23 13.52 29.32
N THR A 3 -15.42 13.48 28.73
CA THR A 3 -15.98 14.51 27.84
C THR A 3 -15.99 15.93 28.46
N ASN A 4 -16.03 16.04 29.78
CA ASN A 4 -15.94 17.32 30.49
C ASN A 4 -14.54 17.96 30.47
N ILE A 5 -13.47 17.14 30.45
CA ILE A 5 -12.07 17.62 30.41
C ILE A 5 -11.73 18.08 28.98
N GLU A 6 -12.24 17.38 27.94
CA GLU A 6 -12.06 17.78 26.55
C GLU A 6 -12.71 19.12 26.22
N ASN A 7 -13.89 19.38 26.77
CA ASN A 7 -14.61 20.66 26.55
C ASN A 7 -13.91 21.85 27.20
N ALA A 8 -13.14 21.65 28.27
CA ALA A 8 -12.34 22.70 28.91
C ALA A 8 -11.06 23.03 28.11
N LEU A 9 -10.54 22.07 27.32
CA LEU A 9 -9.29 22.22 26.58
C LEU A 9 -9.47 22.62 25.11
N ILE A 10 -10.70 22.53 24.57
CA ILE A 10 -11.06 22.86 23.17
C ILE A 10 -12.30 23.76 23.17
N GLN A 11 -12.13 25.00 22.78
CA GLN A 11 -13.23 25.96 22.64
C GLN A 11 -13.59 26.15 21.16
N LYS A 12 -14.86 25.96 20.82
CA LYS A 12 -15.39 26.14 19.45
C LYS A 12 -16.11 27.49 19.31
N LYS A 13 -15.79 28.19 18.21
CA LYS A 13 -16.55 29.37 17.76
C LYS A 13 -16.91 29.19 16.29
N ILE A 14 -18.21 29.11 15.98
CA ILE A 14 -18.71 29.02 14.59
C ILE A 14 -18.49 30.36 13.89
N ILE A 15 -17.88 30.31 12.69
CA ILE A 15 -17.70 31.48 11.80
C ILE A 15 -18.80 31.47 10.74
N SER A 16 -19.01 30.31 10.08
CA SER A 16 -20.10 30.12 9.13
C SER A 16 -20.78 28.80 9.45
N PRO A 17 -22.11 28.80 9.66
CA PRO A 17 -22.83 27.56 9.96
C PRO A 17 -22.84 26.64 8.76
N GLY A 18 -22.74 25.34 9.03
CA GLY A 18 -22.82 24.30 8.01
C GLY A 18 -24.25 23.82 7.79
N LYS A 19 -24.35 22.68 7.12
CA LYS A 19 -25.60 21.92 6.98
C LYS A 19 -25.91 21.19 8.29
N GLU A 20 -26.91 20.32 8.26
CA GLU A 20 -27.30 19.51 9.40
C GLU A 20 -26.13 18.73 10.00
N PHE A 21 -25.99 18.76 11.33
CA PHE A 21 -24.98 18.01 12.06
C PHE A 21 -25.31 16.51 12.04
N MET A 22 -24.36 15.70 11.64
CA MET A 22 -24.47 14.24 11.69
C MET A 22 -23.28 13.66 12.48
N PRO A 23 -23.53 12.72 13.43
CA PRO A 23 -22.46 12.03 14.12
C PRO A 23 -21.59 11.26 13.13
N LEU A 24 -20.28 11.50 13.16
CA LEU A 24 -19.32 10.83 12.30
C LEU A 24 -18.85 9.53 12.97
N LYS A 25 -18.92 8.42 12.23
CA LYS A 25 -18.45 7.11 12.69
C LYS A 25 -16.95 6.93 12.44
N GLU A 26 -16.33 6.02 13.16
CA GLU A 26 -14.99 5.57 12.87
C GLU A 26 -14.89 5.06 11.42
N GLY A 27 -13.78 5.36 10.75
CA GLY A 27 -13.60 5.06 9.32
C GLY A 27 -14.23 6.10 8.37
N THR A 28 -14.95 7.13 8.86
CA THR A 28 -15.40 8.24 8.00
C THR A 28 -14.20 9.03 7.49
N ARG A 29 -14.16 9.27 6.17
CA ARG A 29 -13.13 10.11 5.54
C ARG A 29 -13.66 11.54 5.43
N VAL A 30 -12.87 12.50 5.92
CA VAL A 30 -13.21 13.92 5.89
C VAL A 30 -12.12 14.70 5.17
N LYS A 31 -12.55 15.72 4.39
CA LYS A 31 -11.63 16.67 3.74
C LYS A 31 -11.97 18.08 4.19
N PHE A 32 -10.93 18.81 4.59
CA PHE A 32 -11.08 20.17 5.06
C PHE A 32 -9.88 21.05 4.73
N HIS A 33 -10.09 22.34 4.64
CA HIS A 33 -9.03 23.31 4.73
C HIS A 33 -8.81 23.73 6.16
N PHE A 34 -7.56 23.99 6.51
CA PHE A 34 -7.21 24.50 7.83
C PHE A 34 -6.25 25.68 7.74
N GLN A 35 -6.34 26.55 8.72
CA GLN A 35 -5.33 27.55 9.01
C GLN A 35 -5.02 27.48 10.51
N THR A 36 -3.73 27.37 10.83
CA THR A 36 -3.23 27.35 12.20
C THR A 36 -2.66 28.71 12.56
N ARG A 37 -3.02 29.24 13.74
CA ARG A 37 -2.53 30.52 14.26
C ARG A 37 -2.12 30.41 15.71
N LYS A 38 -1.21 31.28 16.14
CA LYS A 38 -1.00 31.61 17.56
C LYS A 38 -2.14 32.52 18.03
N LEU A 39 -2.32 32.65 19.36
CA LEU A 39 -3.37 33.52 19.93
C LEU A 39 -3.15 35.01 19.61
N ASP A 40 -1.92 35.41 19.30
CA ASP A 40 -1.58 36.77 18.86
C ASP A 40 -1.97 37.05 17.39
N GLY A 41 -2.55 36.05 16.70
CA GLY A 41 -2.96 36.14 15.30
C GLY A 41 -1.89 35.73 14.28
N THR A 42 -0.67 35.42 14.72
CA THR A 42 0.42 34.94 13.84
C THR A 42 0.04 33.65 13.15
N VAL A 43 -0.03 33.64 11.81
CA VAL A 43 -0.34 32.45 11.00
C VAL A 43 0.91 31.57 10.92
N LEU A 44 0.77 30.31 11.35
CA LEU A 44 1.81 29.30 11.24
C LEU A 44 1.70 28.53 9.91
N ASP A 45 0.54 27.97 9.65
CA ASP A 45 0.27 27.17 8.44
C ASP A 45 -1.12 27.46 7.87
N ASP A 46 -1.24 27.31 6.54
CA ASP A 46 -2.49 27.45 5.81
C ASP A 46 -2.51 26.42 4.67
N SER A 47 -3.45 25.47 4.74
CA SER A 47 -3.57 24.42 3.74
C SER A 47 -3.88 24.93 2.33
N ARG A 48 -4.50 26.11 2.20
CA ARG A 48 -4.74 26.75 0.90
C ARG A 48 -3.44 27.26 0.29
N LYS A 49 -2.53 27.77 1.12
CA LYS A 49 -1.17 28.17 0.68
C LYS A 49 -0.29 26.96 0.38
N LEU A 50 -0.52 25.83 1.09
CA LEU A 50 0.14 24.54 0.79
C LEU A 50 -0.40 23.85 -0.47
N GLY A 51 -1.44 24.44 -1.11
CA GLY A 51 -2.00 23.97 -2.37
C GLY A 51 -2.86 22.70 -2.27
N ARG A 52 -3.19 22.23 -1.06
CA ARG A 52 -3.97 21.00 -0.88
C ARG A 52 -4.77 21.00 0.43
N PRO A 53 -5.96 20.40 0.42
CA PRO A 53 -6.74 20.19 1.64
C PRO A 53 -6.09 19.10 2.51
N MET A 54 -6.48 19.08 3.78
CA MET A 54 -6.22 17.97 4.67
C MET A 54 -7.27 16.90 4.46
N GLU A 55 -6.81 15.65 4.40
CA GLU A 55 -7.66 14.47 4.39
C GLU A 55 -7.36 13.63 5.64
N LEU A 56 -8.41 13.27 6.38
CA LEU A 56 -8.34 12.41 7.57
C LEU A 56 -9.33 11.26 7.46
N VAL A 57 -8.95 10.11 8.03
CA VAL A 57 -9.85 8.98 8.29
C VAL A 57 -9.98 8.84 9.79
N LEU A 58 -11.19 9.04 10.31
CA LEU A 58 -11.46 9.03 11.75
C LEU A 58 -11.12 7.67 12.39
N GLY A 59 -10.58 7.73 13.60
CA GLY A 59 -10.16 6.56 14.38
C GLY A 59 -8.76 6.03 14.05
N LYS A 60 -8.08 6.57 13.04
CA LYS A 60 -6.73 6.11 12.65
C LYS A 60 -5.59 6.87 13.33
N LYS A 61 -5.86 8.02 13.94
CA LYS A 61 -4.91 8.87 14.68
C LYS A 61 -3.59 9.16 13.91
N PHE A 62 -3.69 9.21 12.60
CA PHE A 62 -2.51 9.25 11.71
C PHE A 62 -1.86 10.63 11.62
N LYS A 63 -2.60 11.67 11.98
CA LYS A 63 -2.14 13.06 12.00
C LYS A 63 -2.24 13.61 13.42
N LEU A 64 -2.64 14.85 13.59
CA LEU A 64 -2.86 15.45 14.89
C LEU A 64 -4.18 14.93 15.48
N GLU A 65 -4.13 14.20 16.59
CA GLU A 65 -5.32 13.57 17.20
C GLU A 65 -6.45 14.58 17.48
N VAL A 66 -6.10 15.80 17.88
CA VAL A 66 -7.08 16.85 18.14
C VAL A 66 -7.89 17.24 16.89
N TRP A 67 -7.35 17.07 15.69
CA TRP A 67 -8.12 17.31 14.47
C TRP A 67 -9.27 16.32 14.30
N GLU A 68 -9.08 15.05 14.68
CA GLU A 68 -10.18 14.08 14.66
C GLU A 68 -11.31 14.48 15.64
N VAL A 69 -10.94 14.98 16.83
CA VAL A 69 -11.90 15.49 17.82
C VAL A 69 -12.63 16.74 17.32
N ILE A 70 -11.91 17.66 16.70
CA ILE A 70 -12.46 18.92 16.17
C ILE A 70 -13.48 18.65 15.05
N VAL A 71 -13.11 17.85 14.04
CA VAL A 71 -14.00 17.62 12.89
C VAL A 71 -15.26 16.83 13.26
N GLN A 72 -15.20 15.97 14.28
CA GLN A 72 -16.38 15.28 14.81
C GLN A 72 -17.40 16.23 15.48
N LYS A 73 -16.99 17.45 15.82
CA LYS A 73 -17.85 18.51 16.38
C LYS A 73 -18.36 19.48 15.31
N MET A 74 -18.15 19.19 14.01
CA MET A 74 -18.51 20.08 12.89
C MET A 74 -19.58 19.45 11.99
N ALA A 75 -20.38 20.33 11.38
CA ALA A 75 -21.30 19.98 10.32
C ALA A 75 -20.62 20.11 8.93
N LEU A 76 -21.18 19.46 7.91
CA LEU A 76 -20.71 19.62 6.52
C LEU A 76 -20.88 21.06 6.06
N ASN A 77 -19.88 21.64 5.41
CA ASN A 77 -19.76 23.02 4.96
C ASN A 77 -19.75 24.04 6.11
N GLU A 78 -19.41 23.62 7.31
CA GLU A 78 -19.20 24.53 8.44
C GLU A 78 -17.77 25.08 8.41
N VAL A 79 -17.65 26.38 8.72
CA VAL A 79 -16.37 27.01 9.04
C VAL A 79 -16.39 27.39 10.53
N ALA A 80 -15.43 26.83 11.28
CA ALA A 80 -15.35 27.11 12.70
C ALA A 80 -13.90 27.37 13.14
N LYS A 81 -13.75 28.19 14.18
CA LYS A 81 -12.50 28.43 14.88
C LYS A 81 -12.48 27.62 16.18
N PHE A 82 -11.38 26.91 16.40
CA PHE A 82 -11.13 26.14 17.61
C PHE A 82 -9.89 26.67 18.31
N THR A 83 -10.05 27.10 19.56
CA THR A 83 -8.91 27.42 20.43
C THR A 83 -8.58 26.17 21.22
N VAL A 84 -7.36 25.67 21.08
CA VAL A 84 -6.90 24.40 21.61
C VAL A 84 -5.74 24.59 22.55
N ASN A 85 -5.84 24.00 23.75
CA ASN A 85 -4.80 24.05 24.75
C ASN A 85 -3.51 23.38 24.28
N LYS A 86 -2.37 23.97 24.63
CA LYS A 86 -1.01 23.50 24.30
C LYS A 86 -0.74 22.02 24.62
N LYS A 87 -1.41 21.46 25.63
CA LYS A 87 -1.27 20.03 25.99
C LYS A 87 -1.72 19.08 24.89
N LEU A 88 -2.71 19.48 24.07
CA LEU A 88 -3.28 18.67 22.98
C LEU A 88 -2.57 18.88 21.64
N VAL A 89 -1.70 19.88 21.54
CA VAL A 89 -1.02 20.25 20.28
C VAL A 89 0.50 20.16 20.36
N SER A 90 1.03 19.47 21.38
CA SER A 90 2.48 19.30 21.56
C SER A 90 3.18 18.66 20.35
N GLN A 91 2.49 17.82 19.59
CA GLN A 91 3.02 17.17 18.38
C GLN A 91 2.87 18.02 17.11
N TYR A 92 2.18 19.17 17.20
CA TYR A 92 1.90 20.01 16.03
C TYR A 92 3.16 20.41 15.26
N PRO A 93 4.30 20.82 15.87
CA PRO A 93 5.49 21.22 15.12
C PRO A 93 6.04 20.14 14.19
N PHE A 94 6.01 18.87 14.62
CA PHE A 94 6.48 17.73 13.82
C PHE A 94 5.55 17.44 12.63
N ILE A 95 4.24 17.53 12.88
CA ILE A 95 3.23 17.33 11.85
C ILE A 95 3.28 18.47 10.82
N ALA A 96 3.37 19.72 11.27
CA ALA A 96 3.51 20.90 10.43
C ALA A 96 4.75 20.80 9.53
N LYS A 97 5.90 20.40 10.11
CA LYS A 97 7.13 20.13 9.33
C LYS A 97 6.87 19.11 8.22
N THR A 98 6.25 17.97 8.55
CA THR A 98 5.94 16.92 7.56
C THR A 98 5.04 17.46 6.45
N LEU A 99 4.05 18.27 6.77
CA LEU A 99 3.15 18.89 5.78
C LEU A 99 3.87 19.88 4.86
N ARG A 100 4.78 20.71 5.42
CA ARG A 100 5.59 21.66 4.64
C ARG A 100 6.62 20.96 3.75
N ASP A 101 7.14 19.80 4.18
CA ASP A 101 8.19 19.07 3.46
C ASP A 101 7.66 18.17 2.33
N VAL A 102 6.35 17.90 2.25
CA VAL A 102 5.79 17.00 1.22
C VAL A 102 6.05 17.50 -0.21
N GLY A 103 6.10 18.81 -0.44
CA GLY A 103 6.39 19.40 -1.76
C GLY A 103 7.88 19.54 -2.10
N LYS A 104 8.78 19.27 -1.14
CA LYS A 104 10.22 19.41 -1.33
C LYS A 104 10.85 18.15 -1.90
N LYS A 105 11.94 18.32 -2.67
CA LYS A 105 12.78 17.20 -3.09
C LYS A 105 13.40 16.50 -1.86
N VAL A 106 13.70 15.20 -2.00
CA VAL A 106 14.23 14.39 -0.89
C VAL A 106 15.51 15.01 -0.30
N GLU A 107 16.37 15.56 -1.17
CA GLU A 107 17.63 16.22 -0.82
C GLU A 107 17.45 17.52 0.01
N GLU A 108 16.28 18.17 -0.11
CA GLU A 108 15.93 19.40 0.61
C GLU A 108 15.24 19.13 1.96
N ARG A 109 14.91 17.85 2.24
CA ARG A 109 14.23 17.45 3.47
C ARG A 109 15.25 17.17 4.57
N ARG A 110 15.19 17.91 5.67
CA ARG A 110 16.04 17.63 6.82
C ARG A 110 15.53 16.40 7.58
N HIS A 111 16.44 15.48 7.89
CA HIS A 111 16.12 14.31 8.71
C HIS A 111 15.81 14.73 10.16
N CYS A 112 14.75 14.16 10.74
CA CYS A 112 14.36 14.36 12.14
C CYS A 112 14.88 13.23 13.04
N CYS A 113 16.16 12.85 12.96
CA CYS A 113 16.73 11.99 13.99
C CYS A 113 16.98 12.80 15.27
N GLY A 114 16.96 12.13 16.44
CA GLY A 114 17.07 12.82 17.73
C GLY A 114 18.32 13.71 17.85
N MET A 115 19.46 13.31 17.27
CA MET A 115 20.69 14.11 17.27
C MET A 115 20.58 15.37 16.39
N THR A 116 19.98 15.28 15.22
CA THR A 116 19.76 16.43 14.32
C THR A 116 18.77 17.40 14.94
N LEU A 117 17.72 16.89 15.60
CA LEU A 117 16.72 17.71 16.28
C LEU A 117 17.33 18.54 17.41
N GLN A 118 18.27 17.97 18.20
CA GLN A 118 18.95 18.67 19.29
C GLN A 118 19.90 19.76 18.79
N ASN A 119 20.56 19.55 17.65
CA ASN A 119 21.61 20.46 17.16
C ASN A 119 21.08 21.49 16.14
N GLU A 120 20.09 21.14 15.32
CA GLU A 120 19.68 21.93 14.17
C GLU A 120 18.18 22.28 14.16
N GLY A 121 17.39 21.76 15.13
CA GLY A 121 15.94 21.92 15.19
C GLY A 121 15.19 21.25 14.02
N LEU A 122 13.94 21.68 13.78
CA LEU A 122 13.10 21.21 12.70
C LEU A 122 13.46 21.84 11.33
N GLY A 123 14.26 22.90 11.34
CA GLY A 123 14.62 23.69 10.15
C GLY A 123 13.58 24.74 9.76
N TYR A 124 12.63 25.02 10.64
CA TYR A 124 11.63 26.09 10.55
C TYR A 124 11.62 26.86 11.86
N LYS A 125 12.12 28.09 11.86
CA LYS A 125 12.29 28.89 13.09
C LYS A 125 11.00 29.02 13.89
N ASP A 126 9.86 29.25 13.24
CA ASP A 126 8.55 29.37 13.88
C ASP A 126 8.09 28.10 14.60
N LEU A 127 8.46 26.92 14.07
CA LEU A 127 8.20 25.62 14.69
C LEU A 127 9.19 25.30 15.81
N ASP A 128 10.46 25.71 15.67
CA ASP A 128 11.48 25.56 16.69
C ASP A 128 11.17 26.46 17.90
N ASP A 129 10.70 27.69 17.64
CA ASP A 129 10.21 28.59 18.68
C ASP A 129 9.00 28.00 19.41
N LEU A 130 8.08 27.35 18.70
CA LEU A 130 6.91 26.68 19.28
C LEU A 130 7.29 25.45 20.13
N LEU A 131 8.32 24.70 19.73
CA LEU A 131 8.87 23.60 20.54
C LEU A 131 9.48 24.10 21.84
N SER A 132 10.25 25.20 21.77
CA SER A 132 10.95 25.79 22.92
C SER A 132 9.99 26.49 23.89
N SER A 133 8.92 27.09 23.35
CA SER A 133 7.91 27.83 24.11
C SER A 133 6.50 27.45 23.66
N PRO A 134 5.97 26.30 24.12
CA PRO A 134 4.65 25.83 23.74
C PRO A 134 3.52 26.77 24.17
N CYS A 135 2.65 27.12 23.25
CA CYS A 135 1.47 27.95 23.48
C CYS A 135 0.19 27.30 22.95
N ASP A 136 -0.96 27.83 23.37
CA ASP A 136 -2.25 27.44 22.82
C ASP A 136 -2.33 27.85 21.35
N LEU A 137 -3.03 27.05 20.53
CA LEU A 137 -3.17 27.30 19.10
C LEU A 137 -4.64 27.49 18.72
N GLU A 138 -4.87 28.31 17.71
CA GLU A 138 -6.14 28.44 17.04
C GLU A 138 -6.12 27.70 15.70
N PHE A 139 -7.14 26.87 15.47
CA PHE A 139 -7.38 26.20 14.18
C PHE A 139 -8.67 26.74 13.57
N ILE A 140 -8.59 27.34 12.39
CA ILE A 140 -9.75 27.66 11.58
C ILE A 140 -9.92 26.52 10.61
N ILE A 141 -11.03 25.78 10.72
CA ILE A 141 -11.34 24.60 9.92
C ILE A 141 -12.52 24.89 9.02
N ASP A 142 -12.42 24.55 7.74
CA ASP A 142 -13.47 24.61 6.74
C ASP A 142 -13.72 23.18 6.23
N LEU A 143 -14.76 22.53 6.76
CA LEU A 143 -15.10 21.15 6.49
C LEU A 143 -16.03 21.06 5.28
N PHE A 144 -15.52 20.65 4.12
CA PHE A 144 -16.28 20.66 2.86
C PHE A 144 -16.61 19.26 2.30
N SER A 145 -16.05 18.18 2.85
CA SER A 145 -16.36 16.81 2.38
C SER A 145 -16.39 15.84 3.55
N ILE A 146 -17.45 15.02 3.58
CA ILE A 146 -17.63 13.90 4.50
C ILE A 146 -18.03 12.70 3.63
N GLU A 147 -17.23 11.64 3.65
CA GLU A 147 -17.46 10.40 2.93
C GLU A 147 -17.58 9.26 3.96
N LYS A 148 -18.72 8.56 3.98
CA LYS A 148 -18.92 7.43 4.89
C LYS A 148 -18.02 6.26 4.52
N PRO A 149 -17.73 5.32 5.47
CA PRO A 149 -16.89 4.17 5.20
C PRO A 149 -17.37 3.28 4.04
N GLU A 150 -18.68 3.33 3.76
CA GLU A 150 -19.35 2.58 2.68
C GLU A 150 -19.23 3.27 1.31
N ASP A 151 -19.00 4.59 1.29
CA ASP A 151 -19.08 5.42 0.08
C ASP A 151 -17.74 5.51 -0.67
N TYR A 152 -16.65 4.98 -0.10
CA TYR A 152 -15.33 5.04 -0.74
C TYR A 152 -14.57 3.71 -0.62
N LYS A 153 -13.71 3.43 -1.61
CA LYS A 153 -12.80 2.28 -1.57
C LYS A 153 -11.71 2.57 -0.55
N LYS A 154 -11.70 1.79 0.53
CA LYS A 154 -10.66 1.91 1.57
C LYS A 154 -9.29 1.56 1.01
N ASP A 155 -8.30 2.33 1.36
CA ASP A 155 -6.90 1.96 1.13
C ASP A 155 -6.53 0.75 2.01
N THR A 156 -5.58 -0.05 1.57
CA THR A 156 -5.18 -1.29 2.26
C THR A 156 -4.70 -1.07 3.70
N TRP A 157 -4.10 0.09 3.99
CA TRP A 157 -3.65 0.47 5.34
C TRP A 157 -4.80 0.82 6.31
N GLN A 158 -5.99 1.12 5.78
CA GLN A 158 -7.19 1.44 6.57
C GLN A 158 -7.97 0.19 6.98
N MET A 159 -7.75 -0.93 6.27
CA MET A 159 -8.48 -2.18 6.45
C MET A 159 -8.06 -2.90 7.73
N SER A 160 -9.03 -3.46 8.46
CA SER A 160 -8.76 -4.46 9.50
C SER A 160 -8.24 -5.76 8.90
N ASP A 161 -7.70 -6.65 9.72
CA ASP A 161 -7.19 -7.94 9.24
C ASP A 161 -8.31 -8.80 8.62
N GLU A 162 -9.51 -8.80 9.23
CA GLU A 162 -10.69 -9.47 8.68
C GLU A 162 -11.11 -8.87 7.34
N GLU A 163 -11.10 -7.52 7.22
CA GLU A 163 -11.40 -6.83 5.97
C GLU A 163 -10.37 -7.16 4.89
N LYS A 164 -9.06 -7.22 5.25
CA LYS A 164 -7.99 -7.62 4.32
C LYS A 164 -8.19 -9.03 3.80
N LEU A 165 -8.48 -9.99 4.70
CA LEU A 165 -8.72 -11.37 4.32
C LEU A 165 -9.94 -11.48 3.38
N LYS A 166 -11.07 -10.88 3.76
CA LYS A 166 -12.29 -10.87 2.95
C LYS A 166 -12.07 -10.23 1.58
N THR A 167 -11.36 -9.10 1.55
CA THR A 167 -11.05 -8.38 0.30
C THR A 167 -10.12 -9.18 -0.59
N SER A 168 -9.12 -9.88 -0.04
CA SER A 168 -8.21 -10.72 -0.82
C SER A 168 -8.94 -11.87 -1.52
N LEU A 169 -9.88 -12.52 -0.83
CA LEU A 169 -10.71 -13.59 -1.40
C LEU A 169 -11.63 -13.04 -2.51
N LYS A 170 -12.27 -11.91 -2.27
CA LYS A 170 -13.12 -11.25 -3.26
C LYS A 170 -12.33 -10.87 -4.52
N LEU A 171 -11.15 -10.27 -4.35
CA LEU A 171 -10.27 -9.89 -5.47
C LEU A 171 -9.77 -11.12 -6.25
N LYS A 172 -9.51 -12.25 -5.58
CA LYS A 172 -9.20 -13.52 -6.26
C LYS A 172 -10.34 -13.93 -7.19
N ASP A 173 -11.57 -13.86 -6.72
CA ASP A 173 -12.74 -14.28 -7.50
C ASP A 173 -13.03 -13.28 -8.64
N GLU A 174 -12.94 -11.98 -8.40
CA GLU A 174 -13.02 -10.95 -9.45
C GLU A 174 -11.93 -11.14 -10.52
N GLY A 175 -10.68 -11.41 -10.08
CA GLY A 175 -9.58 -11.71 -10.99
C GLY A 175 -9.84 -12.96 -11.86
N ASN A 176 -10.44 -13.99 -11.29
CA ASN A 176 -10.84 -15.19 -12.05
C ASN A 176 -11.89 -14.87 -13.13
N GLU A 177 -12.85 -13.98 -12.83
CA GLU A 177 -13.84 -13.55 -13.81
C GLU A 177 -13.22 -12.71 -14.94
N PHE A 178 -12.34 -11.76 -14.62
CA PHE A 178 -11.58 -11.01 -15.63
C PHE A 178 -10.72 -11.92 -16.50
N TYR A 179 -10.07 -12.92 -15.88
CA TYR A 179 -9.26 -13.89 -16.62
C TYR A 179 -10.08 -14.70 -17.62
N LYS A 180 -11.29 -15.19 -17.23
CA LYS A 180 -12.23 -15.87 -18.13
C LYS A 180 -12.66 -14.99 -19.31
N GLN A 181 -12.81 -13.69 -19.08
CA GLN A 181 -13.14 -12.69 -20.10
C GLN A 181 -11.93 -12.26 -20.94
N LYS A 182 -10.75 -12.86 -20.73
CA LYS A 182 -9.46 -12.52 -21.38
C LYS A 182 -8.98 -11.09 -21.09
N GLN A 183 -9.47 -10.49 -20.03
CA GLN A 183 -9.05 -9.17 -19.53
C GLN A 183 -7.85 -9.34 -18.58
N PHE A 184 -6.71 -9.76 -19.14
CA PHE A 184 -5.56 -10.22 -18.35
C PHE A 184 -4.94 -9.12 -17.49
N THR A 185 -4.96 -7.87 -17.94
CA THR A 185 -4.43 -6.74 -17.15
C THR A 185 -5.27 -6.46 -15.90
N GLN A 186 -6.62 -6.51 -16.00
CA GLN A 186 -7.49 -6.35 -14.84
C GLN A 186 -7.39 -7.54 -13.89
N ALA A 187 -7.29 -8.76 -14.44
CA ALA A 187 -7.08 -9.97 -13.65
C ALA A 187 -5.76 -9.89 -12.86
N GLU A 188 -4.70 -9.45 -13.52
CA GLU A 188 -3.37 -9.24 -12.91
C GLU A 188 -3.44 -8.26 -11.74
N GLU A 189 -4.08 -7.10 -11.91
CA GLU A 189 -4.22 -6.08 -10.87
C GLU A 189 -4.97 -6.62 -9.63
N CYS A 190 -6.05 -7.38 -9.86
CA CYS A 190 -6.80 -8.03 -8.79
C CYS A 190 -5.94 -9.04 -8.04
N TYR A 191 -5.21 -9.92 -8.74
CA TYR A 191 -4.35 -10.92 -8.10
C TYR A 191 -3.18 -10.27 -7.37
N ARG A 192 -2.53 -9.27 -7.95
CA ARG A 192 -1.44 -8.52 -7.34
C ARG A 192 -1.87 -7.90 -6.01
N THR A 193 -3.02 -7.23 -6.01
CA THR A 193 -3.57 -6.63 -4.79
C THR A 193 -3.92 -7.69 -3.75
N ALA A 194 -4.53 -8.80 -4.16
CA ALA A 194 -4.89 -9.90 -3.27
C ALA A 194 -3.65 -10.55 -2.61
N VAL A 195 -2.57 -10.79 -3.39
CA VAL A 195 -1.29 -11.29 -2.86
C VAL A 195 -0.72 -10.34 -1.82
N GLY A 196 -0.65 -9.03 -2.13
CA GLY A 196 -0.12 -8.03 -1.19
C GLY A 196 -0.91 -7.94 0.12
N LEU A 197 -2.25 -8.12 0.10
CA LEU A 197 -3.07 -8.18 1.32
C LEU A 197 -2.76 -9.42 2.17
N LEU A 198 -2.63 -10.59 1.54
CA LEU A 198 -2.27 -11.84 2.23
C LEU A 198 -0.87 -11.77 2.82
N GLU A 199 0.09 -11.17 2.12
CA GLU A 199 1.45 -10.96 2.63
C GLU A 199 1.48 -10.04 3.85
N GLN A 200 0.68 -8.94 3.84
CA GLN A 200 0.55 -8.08 5.01
C GLN A 200 -0.04 -8.82 6.24
N LEU A 201 -0.96 -9.76 6.03
CA LEU A 201 -1.48 -10.61 7.10
C LEU A 201 -0.41 -11.58 7.59
N MET A 202 0.28 -12.28 6.68
CA MET A 202 1.33 -13.23 7.00
C MET A 202 2.51 -12.60 7.78
N LEU A 203 2.82 -11.31 7.54
CA LEU A 203 3.87 -10.58 8.27
C LEU A 203 3.56 -10.41 9.77
N LYS A 204 2.31 -10.56 10.19
CA LYS A 204 1.90 -10.45 11.60
C LYS A 204 1.98 -11.79 12.33
N GLU A 205 2.03 -12.87 11.58
CA GLU A 205 2.02 -14.22 12.11
C GLU A 205 3.46 -14.76 12.19
N LYS A 206 3.66 -15.69 13.10
CA LYS A 206 4.95 -16.38 13.20
C LYS A 206 5.08 -17.39 12.06
N PRO A 207 6.17 -17.37 11.29
CA PRO A 207 6.38 -18.29 10.19
C PRO A 207 6.20 -19.76 10.61
N HIS A 208 5.43 -20.51 9.82
CA HIS A 208 5.14 -21.94 9.97
C HIS A 208 4.20 -22.33 11.13
N ASP A 209 3.59 -21.38 11.85
CA ASP A 209 2.48 -21.71 12.74
C ASP A 209 1.17 -21.97 11.97
N VAL A 210 0.08 -22.24 12.69
CA VAL A 210 -1.19 -22.64 12.08
C VAL A 210 -1.78 -21.52 11.24
N GLU A 211 -1.86 -20.32 11.79
CA GLU A 211 -2.44 -19.14 11.15
C GLU A 211 -1.64 -18.74 9.91
N TRP A 212 -0.32 -18.75 10.02
CA TRP A 212 0.58 -18.47 8.88
C TRP A 212 0.40 -19.51 7.75
N ASN A 213 0.33 -20.82 8.11
CA ASN A 213 0.13 -21.88 7.13
C ASN A 213 -1.24 -21.79 6.44
N ASP A 214 -2.27 -21.39 7.15
CA ASP A 214 -3.61 -21.21 6.56
C ASP A 214 -3.64 -20.03 5.59
N LEU A 215 -2.96 -18.93 5.90
CA LEU A 215 -2.78 -17.82 4.97
C LEU A 215 -1.94 -18.23 3.74
N ALA A 216 -0.88 -19.04 3.93
CA ALA A 216 -0.08 -19.58 2.85
C ALA A 216 -0.90 -20.45 1.89
N LYS A 217 -1.78 -21.31 2.38
CA LYS A 217 -2.71 -22.10 1.56
C LYS A 217 -3.65 -21.22 0.71
N LEU A 218 -4.04 -20.06 1.22
CA LEU A 218 -4.86 -19.09 0.47
C LEU A 218 -4.01 -18.31 -0.56
N LYS A 219 -2.75 -18.00 -0.23
CA LYS A 219 -1.83 -17.25 -1.10
C LYS A 219 -1.42 -18.04 -2.33
N VAL A 220 -1.09 -19.31 -2.20
CA VAL A 220 -0.58 -20.16 -3.29
C VAL A 220 -1.44 -20.11 -4.56
N PRO A 221 -2.77 -20.35 -4.54
CA PRO A 221 -3.58 -20.30 -5.77
C PRO A 221 -3.66 -18.91 -6.37
N VAL A 222 -3.66 -17.84 -5.56
CA VAL A 222 -3.68 -16.46 -6.05
C VAL A 222 -2.37 -16.12 -6.75
N LEU A 223 -1.24 -16.48 -6.12
CA LEU A 223 0.10 -16.24 -6.65
C LEU A 223 0.33 -17.02 -7.95
N LEU A 224 -0.19 -18.26 -8.03
CA LEU A 224 -0.16 -19.02 -9.29
C LEU A 224 -0.95 -18.32 -10.40
N ASN A 225 -2.14 -17.80 -10.12
CA ASN A 225 -2.94 -17.09 -11.12
C ASN A 225 -2.27 -15.79 -11.55
N TYR A 226 -1.64 -15.07 -10.61
CA TYR A 226 -0.82 -13.91 -10.91
C TYR A 226 0.34 -14.26 -11.84
N ALA A 227 1.12 -15.31 -11.50
CA ALA A 227 2.21 -15.80 -12.35
C ALA A 227 1.72 -16.19 -13.76
N GLN A 228 0.52 -16.72 -13.90
CA GLN A 228 -0.06 -17.04 -15.22
C GLN A 228 -0.31 -15.77 -16.05
N CYS A 229 -0.81 -14.68 -15.44
CA CYS A 229 -0.98 -13.41 -16.14
C CYS A 229 0.36 -12.83 -16.60
N ARG A 230 1.39 -12.90 -15.72
CA ARG A 230 2.75 -12.46 -16.05
C ARG A 230 3.37 -13.30 -17.17
N LEU A 231 3.10 -14.61 -17.20
CA LEU A 231 3.57 -15.50 -18.27
C LEU A 231 2.95 -15.11 -19.63
N LEU A 232 1.67 -14.79 -19.66
CA LEU A 232 1.00 -14.29 -20.86
C LEU A 232 1.54 -12.93 -21.32
N ALA A 233 1.99 -12.09 -20.38
CA ALA A 233 2.66 -10.83 -20.64
C ALA A 233 4.15 -10.99 -21.00
N GLN A 234 4.68 -12.22 -21.05
CA GLN A 234 6.07 -12.55 -21.33
C GLN A 234 7.09 -11.99 -20.32
N ASP A 235 6.63 -11.67 -19.11
CA ASP A 235 7.50 -11.27 -18.01
C ASP A 235 8.03 -12.50 -17.29
N TYR A 236 9.00 -13.15 -17.91
CA TYR A 236 9.51 -14.45 -17.48
C TYR A 236 10.19 -14.42 -16.12
N TYR A 237 10.92 -13.35 -15.79
CA TYR A 237 11.63 -13.26 -14.52
C TYR A 237 10.66 -13.11 -13.35
N ALA A 238 9.60 -12.31 -13.48
CA ALA A 238 8.56 -12.24 -12.46
C ALA A 238 7.84 -13.58 -12.27
N VAL A 239 7.61 -14.34 -13.36
CA VAL A 239 7.02 -15.70 -13.24
C VAL A 239 7.93 -16.64 -12.47
N ILE A 240 9.24 -16.62 -12.75
CA ILE A 240 10.22 -17.46 -12.05
C ILE A 240 10.22 -17.14 -10.55
N GLU A 241 10.26 -15.86 -10.19
CA GLU A 241 10.21 -15.38 -8.80
C GLU A 241 8.96 -15.88 -8.08
N HIS A 242 7.77 -15.60 -8.62
CA HIS A 242 6.50 -16.00 -8.01
C HIS A 242 6.31 -17.52 -7.93
N CYS A 243 6.80 -18.27 -8.93
CA CYS A 243 6.79 -19.72 -8.85
C CYS A 243 7.78 -20.26 -7.81
N ASN A 244 8.93 -19.60 -7.61
CA ASN A 244 9.85 -19.94 -6.51
C ASN A 244 9.18 -19.76 -5.16
N ASP A 245 8.45 -18.66 -4.94
CA ASP A 245 7.70 -18.43 -3.69
C ASP A 245 6.66 -19.53 -3.46
N VAL A 246 5.94 -19.95 -4.51
CA VAL A 246 5.01 -21.08 -4.39
C VAL A 246 5.72 -22.36 -4.03
N LEU A 247 6.86 -22.68 -4.67
CA LEU A 247 7.62 -23.92 -4.46
C LEU A 247 8.35 -23.95 -3.10
N GLN A 248 8.57 -22.80 -2.47
CA GLN A 248 9.01 -22.75 -1.06
C GLN A 248 7.89 -23.18 -0.10
N LEU A 249 6.62 -22.85 -0.42
CA LEU A 249 5.47 -23.22 0.38
C LEU A 249 4.94 -24.64 0.08
N ASP A 250 4.99 -25.01 -1.20
CA ASP A 250 4.52 -26.31 -1.71
C ASP A 250 5.52 -26.82 -2.77
N PRO A 251 6.57 -27.55 -2.34
CA PRO A 251 7.67 -27.99 -3.19
C PRO A 251 7.25 -28.86 -4.39
N ASP A 252 6.14 -29.58 -4.28
CA ASP A 252 5.64 -30.50 -5.29
C ASP A 252 4.46 -29.92 -6.10
N ASN A 253 4.30 -28.59 -6.10
CA ASN A 253 3.26 -27.94 -6.86
C ASN A 253 3.49 -28.03 -8.36
N VAL A 254 2.80 -28.95 -9.01
CA VAL A 254 2.93 -29.24 -10.44
C VAL A 254 2.68 -28.02 -11.33
N LYS A 255 1.70 -27.16 -10.95
CA LYS A 255 1.40 -25.94 -11.71
C LYS A 255 2.53 -24.92 -11.64
N ALA A 256 3.15 -24.78 -10.48
CA ALA A 256 4.30 -23.89 -10.29
C ALA A 256 5.49 -24.37 -11.10
N LEU A 257 5.83 -25.66 -11.01
CA LEU A 257 6.91 -26.27 -11.79
C LEU A 257 6.70 -26.07 -13.30
N PHE A 258 5.51 -26.39 -13.80
CA PHE A 258 5.22 -26.24 -15.23
C PHE A 258 5.28 -24.79 -15.71
N ARG A 259 4.75 -23.82 -14.93
CA ARG A 259 4.80 -22.40 -15.28
C ARG A 259 6.21 -21.85 -15.22
N ARG A 260 7.00 -22.26 -14.20
CA ARG A 260 8.40 -21.86 -14.07
C ARG A 260 9.24 -22.41 -15.23
N ALA A 261 9.01 -23.67 -15.62
CA ALA A 261 9.62 -24.28 -16.80
C ALA A 261 9.34 -23.47 -18.09
N LYS A 262 8.06 -23.08 -18.31
CA LYS A 262 7.68 -22.23 -19.45
C LYS A 262 8.38 -20.87 -19.42
N ALA A 263 8.52 -20.28 -18.24
CA ALA A 263 9.23 -19.02 -18.08
C ALA A 263 10.75 -19.18 -18.31
N HIS A 264 11.35 -20.28 -17.85
CA HIS A 264 12.74 -20.61 -18.15
C HIS A 264 12.99 -20.81 -19.65
N VAL A 265 12.04 -21.40 -20.37
CA VAL A 265 12.12 -21.45 -21.85
C VAL A 265 12.14 -20.05 -22.45
N GLY A 266 11.24 -19.17 -22.01
CA GLY A 266 11.16 -17.80 -22.50
C GLY A 266 12.37 -16.95 -22.17
N ALA A 267 12.96 -17.14 -20.97
CA ALA A 267 14.18 -16.47 -20.53
C ALA A 267 15.47 -17.14 -21.07
N TRP A 268 15.33 -18.23 -21.84
CA TRP A 268 16.39 -19.05 -22.35
C TRP A 268 17.33 -19.64 -21.29
N ASN A 269 16.74 -20.28 -20.28
CA ASN A 269 17.41 -21.11 -19.29
C ASN A 269 17.03 -22.58 -19.56
N PRO A 270 17.61 -23.23 -20.59
CA PRO A 270 17.11 -24.51 -21.09
C PRO A 270 17.31 -25.67 -20.10
N GLN A 271 18.34 -25.65 -19.26
CA GLN A 271 18.57 -26.70 -18.29
C GLN A 271 17.54 -26.67 -17.18
N GLU A 272 17.31 -25.51 -16.58
CA GLU A 272 16.31 -25.29 -15.53
C GLU A 272 14.90 -25.62 -16.03
N ALA A 273 14.62 -25.27 -17.29
CA ALA A 273 13.35 -25.63 -17.93
C ALA A 273 13.16 -27.16 -18.01
N ARG A 274 14.21 -27.90 -18.41
CA ARG A 274 14.18 -29.38 -18.49
C ARG A 274 13.94 -30.01 -17.13
N ASP A 275 14.67 -29.56 -16.12
CA ASP A 275 14.56 -30.07 -14.75
C ASP A 275 13.16 -29.90 -14.18
N ASP A 276 12.57 -28.71 -14.34
CA ASP A 276 11.21 -28.43 -13.90
C ASP A 276 10.15 -29.22 -14.68
N PHE A 277 10.27 -29.33 -16.01
CA PHE A 277 9.35 -30.13 -16.83
C PHE A 277 9.40 -31.60 -16.45
N LEU A 278 10.58 -32.17 -16.29
CA LEU A 278 10.75 -33.58 -15.89
C LEU A 278 10.19 -33.85 -14.50
N ARG A 279 10.41 -32.93 -13.55
CA ARG A 279 9.83 -33.02 -12.21
C ARG A 279 8.30 -32.94 -12.25
N ALA A 280 7.73 -32.01 -13.03
CA ALA A 280 6.28 -31.89 -13.21
C ALA A 280 5.68 -33.18 -13.81
N ALA A 281 6.31 -33.76 -14.84
CA ALA A 281 5.84 -35.01 -15.44
C ALA A 281 5.98 -36.24 -14.54
N LYS A 282 6.95 -36.23 -13.61
CA LYS A 282 7.10 -37.29 -12.60
C LYS A 282 5.98 -37.23 -11.55
N LEU A 283 5.58 -36.02 -11.16
CA LEU A 283 4.49 -35.79 -10.19
C LEU A 283 3.11 -35.99 -10.80
N ASP A 284 2.93 -35.61 -12.05
CA ASP A 284 1.67 -35.76 -12.79
C ASP A 284 1.94 -36.42 -14.16
N SER A 285 1.65 -37.71 -14.24
CA SER A 285 1.86 -38.51 -15.46
C SER A 285 1.00 -38.05 -16.66
N SER A 286 -0.10 -37.33 -16.42
CA SER A 286 -0.95 -36.78 -17.49
C SER A 286 -0.22 -35.75 -18.34
N LEU A 287 0.83 -35.12 -17.80
CA LEU A 287 1.64 -34.11 -18.47
C LEU A 287 2.75 -34.67 -19.35
N GLN A 288 3.02 -36.00 -19.31
CA GLN A 288 4.15 -36.60 -20.03
C GLN A 288 4.17 -36.25 -21.51
N THR A 289 3.04 -36.36 -22.20
CA THR A 289 2.94 -36.03 -23.62
C THR A 289 3.24 -34.56 -23.92
N THR A 290 2.74 -33.69 -23.07
CA THR A 290 2.95 -32.22 -23.19
C THR A 290 4.41 -31.87 -22.91
N VAL A 291 4.96 -32.41 -21.83
CA VAL A 291 6.37 -32.20 -21.45
C VAL A 291 7.30 -32.72 -22.55
N HIS A 292 7.03 -33.90 -23.14
CA HIS A 292 7.84 -34.41 -24.23
C HIS A 292 7.86 -33.46 -25.46
N LYS A 293 6.73 -32.83 -25.77
CA LYS A 293 6.68 -31.82 -26.86
C LYS A 293 7.52 -30.59 -26.51
N GLU A 294 7.45 -30.11 -25.27
CA GLU A 294 8.22 -28.93 -24.79
C GLU A 294 9.72 -29.23 -24.82
N LEU A 295 10.15 -30.42 -24.36
CA LEU A 295 11.56 -30.84 -24.38
C LEU A 295 12.10 -30.91 -25.80
N LYS A 296 11.33 -31.49 -26.74
CA LYS A 296 11.71 -31.49 -28.18
C LYS A 296 11.83 -30.08 -28.76
N ALA A 297 10.95 -29.15 -28.33
CA ALA A 297 11.05 -27.78 -28.78
C ALA A 297 12.32 -27.09 -28.27
N ILE A 298 12.69 -27.32 -27.00
CA ILE A 298 13.94 -26.84 -26.44
C ILE A 298 15.16 -27.41 -27.21
N ASP A 299 15.17 -28.74 -27.50
CA ASP A 299 16.25 -29.38 -28.26
C ASP A 299 16.43 -28.77 -29.64
N ARG A 300 15.30 -28.50 -30.34
CA ARG A 300 15.35 -27.88 -31.67
C ARG A 300 15.95 -26.47 -31.60
N ILE A 301 15.47 -25.63 -30.68
CA ILE A 301 15.99 -24.26 -30.54
C ILE A 301 17.47 -24.27 -30.13
N GLN A 302 17.86 -25.17 -29.24
CA GLN A 302 19.29 -25.34 -28.87
C GLN A 302 20.11 -25.67 -30.07
N HIS A 303 19.69 -26.66 -30.88
CA HIS A 303 20.42 -27.08 -32.09
C HIS A 303 20.54 -25.94 -33.11
N GLU A 304 19.47 -25.18 -33.34
CA GLU A 304 19.47 -24.00 -34.22
C GLU A 304 20.50 -22.96 -33.77
N ARG A 305 20.55 -22.66 -32.48
CA ARG A 305 21.53 -21.71 -31.88
C ARG A 305 22.94 -22.19 -31.98
N ASP A 306 23.19 -23.47 -31.70
CA ASP A 306 24.51 -24.07 -31.80
C ASP A 306 25.06 -24.02 -33.24
N LEU A 307 24.18 -24.19 -34.24
CA LEU A 307 24.53 -24.03 -35.66
C LEU A 307 24.85 -22.57 -36.03
N GLU A 308 24.08 -21.63 -35.51
CA GLU A 308 24.32 -20.19 -35.73
C GLU A 308 25.68 -19.76 -35.11
N ASP A 309 25.93 -20.18 -33.88
CA ASP A 309 27.16 -19.85 -33.17
C ASP A 309 28.37 -20.48 -33.85
N LYS A 310 28.25 -21.71 -34.34
CA LYS A 310 29.27 -22.34 -35.14
C LYS A 310 29.58 -21.57 -36.44
N LYS A 311 28.54 -21.08 -37.14
CA LYS A 311 28.73 -20.24 -38.33
C LYS A 311 29.40 -18.93 -38.01
N ARG A 312 29.00 -18.27 -36.90
CA ARG A 312 29.63 -17.02 -36.44
C ARG A 312 31.09 -17.19 -36.09
N LEU A 313 31.43 -18.27 -35.38
CA LEU A 313 32.81 -18.59 -35.04
C LEU A 313 33.65 -18.88 -36.30
N GLN A 314 33.12 -19.62 -37.28
CA GLN A 314 33.81 -19.89 -38.55
C GLN A 314 34.01 -18.61 -39.38
N ALA A 315 33.18 -17.58 -39.23
CA ALA A 315 33.34 -16.32 -39.95
C ALA A 315 34.35 -15.36 -39.28
N LEU A 316 34.84 -15.68 -38.08
CA LEU A 316 35.85 -14.91 -37.35
C LEU A 316 37.26 -15.37 -37.59
N PHE A 317 37.43 -16.52 -38.24
CA PHE A 317 38.70 -17.15 -38.64
C PHE A 317 38.74 -17.33 -40.16
#